data_4004a44870f71c26a0585a6760c65d95
#
_entry.id   4004a44870f71c26a0585a6760c65d95
#
_cell.length_a   1.000
_cell.length_b   1.000
_cell.length_c   1.000
_cell.angle_alpha   90.00
_cell.angle_beta   90.00
_cell.angle_gamma   90.00
#
_symmetry.space_group_name_H-M   'P 1'
#
loop_
_entity.id
_entity.type
_entity.pdbx_description
1 polymer ?
#
loop_
_entity_poly.entity_id
_entity_poly.type
_entity_poly.pdbx_seq_one_letter_code
_entity_poly.pdbx_strand_id
1 'polypeptide(L)'
;MTPALRAVCCAAFLLLLSGCGGSDTPKAGAPGIPPAPVDVLYNHGIDALNAQRYQTAGDQFTSVEENYPYSEWATKAQLMLGYSQYLQQNYTGALDTIDRYIELHPASRDIAYAYYLRALCYYEQIEDVERDQDNTLKAIAALRQVVDRFPGTAYARDARLKIDLARDHLAGHELAIGLFYEHQHLYEAAIGRYQRVVEDFQTTNHVAEALHRLVEVYLRLGMRAQALRSAAVLGYNYPGSSWYADTYADLYNDKLVKGLPPPKGPGHGFLDRTFGWLF
;
A
#
# COMPACT_ATOMS: atom_id res chain seq x y z
N MET A 1 65.00 21.48 9.93
CA MET A 1 63.90 21.82 9.02
C MET A 1 63.34 23.15 9.48
N THR A 2 63.55 24.19 8.76
CA THR A 2 63.30 25.60 9.13
C THR A 2 61.80 25.95 9.03
N PRO A 3 61.30 26.85 9.88
CA PRO A 3 59.88 27.20 9.94
C PRO A 3 59.32 27.92 8.67
N ALA A 4 60.20 28.32 7.76
CA ALA A 4 59.79 28.96 6.51
C ALA A 4 59.14 28.06 5.48
N LEU A 5 59.28 26.72 5.58
CA LEU A 5 58.70 25.77 4.62
C LEU A 5 57.24 25.36 4.97
N ARG A 6 56.80 25.67 6.20
CA ARG A 6 55.40 25.39 6.64
C ARG A 6 54.40 26.51 6.27
N ALA A 7 54.88 27.73 6.03
CA ALA A 7 54.03 28.85 5.68
C ALA A 7 53.60 28.86 4.20
N VAL A 8 54.36 28.22 3.30
CA VAL A 8 54.08 28.19 1.85
C VAL A 8 53.02 27.13 1.52
N CYS A 9 52.91 26.02 2.28
CA CYS A 9 51.90 24.99 2.05
C CYS A 9 50.47 25.39 2.51
N CYS A 10 50.33 26.29 3.50
CA CYS A 10 49.03 26.78 3.94
C CYS A 10 48.42 27.86 3.02
N ALA A 11 49.23 28.61 2.28
CA ALA A 11 48.74 29.63 1.36
C ALA A 11 48.26 29.07 0.01
N ALA A 12 48.69 27.85 -0.39
CA ALA A 12 48.29 27.21 -1.64
C ALA A 12 46.93 26.46 -1.53
N PHE A 13 46.39 26.22 -0.31
CA PHE A 13 45.15 25.48 -0.11
C PHE A 13 43.91 26.37 0.00
N LEU A 14 44.04 27.68 0.06
CA LEU A 14 42.96 28.66 0.22
C LEU A 14 42.44 29.25 -1.10
N LEU A 15 42.96 28.87 -2.26
CA LEU A 15 42.56 29.39 -3.57
C LEU A 15 41.70 28.45 -4.45
N LEU A 16 41.24 27.31 -3.92
CA LEU A 16 40.41 26.34 -4.68
C LEU A 16 38.92 26.28 -4.25
N LEU A 17 38.43 27.23 -3.46
CA LEU A 17 37.06 27.27 -2.97
C LEU A 17 36.18 28.36 -3.61
N SER A 18 36.54 28.92 -4.76
CA SER A 18 35.70 29.85 -5.50
C SER A 18 35.13 29.25 -6.78
N GLY A 19 34.32 28.18 -6.62
CA GLY A 19 33.58 27.53 -7.67
C GLY A 19 32.18 27.17 -7.20
N CYS A 20 31.46 28.12 -6.58
CA CYS A 20 30.00 28.02 -6.47
C CYS A 20 29.39 28.40 -7.82
N GLY A 21 29.19 27.41 -8.68
CA GLY A 21 28.21 27.52 -9.75
C GLY A 21 26.85 27.72 -9.15
N GLY A 22 26.34 28.94 -9.12
CA GLY A 22 24.95 29.23 -8.82
C GLY A 22 24.09 28.53 -9.85
N SER A 23 23.30 27.57 -9.41
CA SER A 23 22.13 27.13 -10.15
C SER A 23 21.18 28.33 -10.17
N ASP A 24 21.19 29.08 -11.24
CA ASP A 24 20.14 30.05 -11.56
C ASP A 24 18.83 29.29 -11.79
N THR A 25 18.17 28.90 -10.71
CA THR A 25 16.73 28.72 -10.77
C THR A 25 16.12 30.07 -11.05
N PRO A 26 15.35 30.28 -12.14
CA PRO A 26 14.69 31.54 -12.38
C PRO A 26 13.73 31.77 -11.20
N LYS A 27 14.11 32.69 -10.29
CA LYS A 27 13.19 33.20 -9.28
C LYS A 27 12.00 33.81 -10.03
N ALA A 28 10.79 33.35 -9.67
CA ALA A 28 9.56 33.94 -10.11
C ALA A 28 9.64 35.49 -10.05
N GLY A 29 9.42 36.12 -11.21
CA GLY A 29 9.12 37.55 -11.28
C GLY A 29 10.23 38.51 -10.98
N ALA A 30 11.15 38.76 -11.92
CA ALA A 30 11.78 40.06 -11.99
C ALA A 30 10.67 41.13 -12.19
N PRO A 31 10.65 42.24 -11.41
CA PRO A 31 9.61 43.23 -11.53
C PRO A 31 9.65 43.85 -12.95
N GLY A 32 8.65 43.59 -13.77
CA GLY A 32 8.47 44.18 -15.09
C GLY A 32 8.21 43.22 -16.27
N ILE A 33 8.45 41.93 -16.14
CA ILE A 33 8.11 40.98 -17.22
C ILE A 33 6.72 40.38 -16.94
N PRO A 34 5.71 40.56 -17.82
CA PRO A 34 4.42 39.93 -17.62
C PRO A 34 4.60 38.41 -17.60
N PRO A 35 3.85 37.70 -16.74
CA PRO A 35 3.92 36.23 -16.71
C PRO A 35 3.58 35.66 -18.09
N ALA A 36 4.20 34.53 -18.44
CA ALA A 36 3.87 33.82 -19.68
C ALA A 36 2.34 33.52 -19.73
N PRO A 37 1.70 33.51 -20.90
CA PRO A 37 0.27 33.19 -21.03
C PRO A 37 -0.09 31.89 -20.28
N VAL A 38 -1.27 31.83 -19.69
CA VAL A 38 -1.72 30.75 -18.80
C VAL A 38 -1.68 29.37 -19.48
N ASP A 39 -2.08 29.32 -20.73
CA ASP A 39 -2.05 28.13 -21.57
C ASP A 39 -0.61 27.63 -21.82
N VAL A 40 0.34 28.56 -21.98
CA VAL A 40 1.78 28.23 -22.15
C VAL A 40 2.34 27.62 -20.88
N LEU A 41 2.09 28.24 -19.69
CA LEU A 41 2.53 27.72 -18.41
C LEU A 41 1.94 26.33 -18.14
N TYR A 42 0.66 26.15 -18.37
CA TYR A 42 -0.01 24.86 -18.18
C TYR A 42 0.56 23.78 -19.09
N ASN A 43 0.74 24.09 -20.40
CA ASN A 43 1.31 23.16 -21.37
C ASN A 43 2.76 22.79 -21.05
N HIS A 44 3.59 23.75 -20.60
CA HIS A 44 4.94 23.45 -20.11
C HIS A 44 4.91 22.46 -18.93
N GLY A 45 3.92 22.58 -18.02
CA GLY A 45 3.71 21.61 -16.94
C GLY A 45 3.39 20.22 -17.49
N ILE A 46 2.50 20.12 -18.48
CA ILE A 46 2.15 18.85 -19.13
C ILE A 46 3.37 18.24 -19.86
N ASP A 47 4.14 19.06 -20.61
CA ASP A 47 5.35 18.60 -21.28
C ASP A 47 6.41 18.09 -20.28
N ALA A 48 6.54 18.76 -19.16
CA ALA A 48 7.42 18.31 -18.08
C ALA A 48 6.95 16.99 -17.46
N LEU A 49 5.63 16.79 -17.25
CA LEU A 49 5.07 15.51 -16.80
C LEU A 49 5.37 14.37 -17.78
N ASN A 50 5.14 14.61 -19.07
CA ASN A 50 5.41 13.63 -20.14
C ASN A 50 6.89 13.27 -20.23
N ALA A 51 7.76 14.23 -19.90
CA ALA A 51 9.22 14.03 -19.82
C ALA A 51 9.67 13.49 -18.44
N GLN A 52 8.75 13.09 -17.56
CA GLN A 52 9.00 12.59 -16.19
C GLN A 52 9.77 13.58 -15.30
N ARG A 53 9.72 14.87 -15.63
CA ARG A 53 10.33 15.96 -14.84
C ARG A 53 9.31 16.50 -13.85
N TYR A 54 8.94 15.67 -12.88
CA TYR A 54 7.78 15.90 -12.00
C TYR A 54 7.92 17.16 -11.14
N GLN A 55 9.14 17.49 -10.67
CA GLN A 55 9.38 18.73 -9.93
C GLN A 55 9.11 19.95 -10.81
N THR A 56 9.70 19.97 -12.01
CA THR A 56 9.49 21.08 -12.97
C THR A 56 7.99 21.22 -13.32
N ALA A 57 7.28 20.10 -13.47
CA ALA A 57 5.85 20.13 -13.72
C ALA A 57 5.08 20.78 -12.56
N GLY A 58 5.39 20.41 -11.32
CA GLY A 58 4.83 21.02 -10.11
C GLY A 58 5.08 22.53 -10.05
N ASP A 59 6.30 22.98 -10.34
CA ASP A 59 6.67 24.40 -10.36
C ASP A 59 5.86 25.18 -11.41
N GLN A 60 5.63 24.60 -12.60
CA GLN A 60 4.81 25.22 -13.65
C GLN A 60 3.34 25.31 -13.24
N PHE A 61 2.76 24.25 -12.66
CA PHE A 61 1.38 24.30 -12.19
C PHE A 61 1.20 25.24 -11.00
N THR A 62 2.16 25.36 -10.09
CA THR A 62 2.15 26.37 -9.04
C THR A 62 2.17 27.77 -9.63
N SER A 63 2.99 28.01 -10.67
CA SER A 63 3.04 29.30 -11.37
C SER A 63 1.69 29.65 -12.04
N VAL A 64 0.92 28.65 -12.50
CA VAL A 64 -0.45 28.89 -12.99
C VAL A 64 -1.37 29.35 -11.87
N GLU A 65 -1.34 28.71 -10.71
CA GLU A 65 -2.17 29.09 -9.55
C GLU A 65 -1.82 30.50 -9.05
N GLU A 66 -0.54 30.83 -8.94
CA GLU A 66 -0.07 32.12 -8.42
C GLU A 66 -0.37 33.29 -9.36
N ASN A 67 -0.16 33.12 -10.67
CA ASN A 67 -0.32 34.20 -11.63
C ASN A 67 -1.76 34.36 -12.17
N TYR A 68 -2.55 33.25 -12.15
CA TYR A 68 -3.88 33.22 -12.74
C TYR A 68 -4.92 32.52 -11.84
N PRO A 69 -5.04 32.92 -10.55
CA PRO A 69 -5.81 32.18 -9.53
C PRO A 69 -7.32 32.03 -9.84
N TYR A 70 -7.88 32.93 -10.66
CA TYR A 70 -9.31 32.92 -11.01
C TYR A 70 -9.59 32.30 -12.38
N SER A 71 -8.59 31.71 -13.04
CA SER A 71 -8.77 31.06 -14.32
C SER A 71 -9.28 29.64 -14.19
N GLU A 72 -9.96 29.11 -15.21
CA GLU A 72 -10.28 27.68 -15.29
C GLU A 72 -9.04 26.79 -15.30
N TRP A 73 -7.90 27.36 -15.75
CA TRP A 73 -6.61 26.67 -15.76
C TRP A 73 -6.06 26.47 -14.35
N ALA A 74 -6.31 27.41 -13.41
CA ALA A 74 -5.87 27.27 -12.03
C ALA A 74 -6.47 26.03 -11.36
N THR A 75 -7.77 25.81 -11.55
CA THR A 75 -8.43 24.60 -11.02
C THR A 75 -7.82 23.32 -11.58
N LYS A 76 -7.54 23.28 -12.87
CA LYS A 76 -6.87 22.13 -13.49
C LYS A 76 -5.42 21.99 -13.03
N ALA A 77 -4.71 23.11 -12.94
CA ALA A 77 -3.31 23.14 -12.48
C ALA A 77 -3.17 22.62 -11.05
N GLN A 78 -4.09 23.00 -10.15
CA GLN A 78 -4.09 22.49 -8.77
C GLN A 78 -4.20 20.96 -8.71
N LEU A 79 -5.09 20.36 -9.49
CA LEU A 79 -5.20 18.91 -9.56
C LEU A 79 -3.94 18.26 -10.15
N MET A 80 -3.36 18.88 -11.18
CA MET A 80 -2.14 18.40 -11.83
C MET A 80 -0.89 18.60 -10.93
N LEU A 81 -0.88 19.63 -10.08
CA LEU A 81 0.13 19.80 -9.04
C LEU A 81 0.09 18.64 -8.05
N GLY A 82 -1.09 18.31 -7.50
CA GLY A 82 -1.25 17.14 -6.64
C GLY A 82 -0.81 15.84 -7.30
N TYR A 83 -1.13 15.66 -8.59
CA TYR A 83 -0.65 14.52 -9.37
C TYR A 83 0.87 14.51 -9.56
N SER A 84 1.48 15.67 -9.82
CA SER A 84 2.94 15.80 -9.94
C SER A 84 3.64 15.43 -8.64
N GLN A 85 3.11 15.87 -7.51
CA GLN A 85 3.61 15.55 -6.16
C GLN A 85 3.47 14.05 -5.84
N TYR A 86 2.35 13.42 -6.24
CA TYR A 86 2.17 11.97 -6.14
C TYR A 86 3.26 11.21 -6.93
N LEU A 87 3.52 11.61 -8.17
CA LEU A 87 4.56 10.99 -9.00
C LEU A 87 5.99 11.20 -8.46
N GLN A 88 6.21 12.27 -7.68
CA GLN A 88 7.45 12.50 -6.93
C GLN A 88 7.53 11.66 -5.66
N GLN A 89 6.51 10.88 -5.34
CA GLN A 89 6.36 10.18 -4.05
C GLN A 89 6.28 11.14 -2.85
N ASN A 90 6.02 12.43 -3.09
CA ASN A 90 5.73 13.40 -2.05
C ASN A 90 4.24 13.30 -1.66
N TYR A 91 3.89 12.21 -0.99
CA TYR A 91 2.49 11.90 -0.67
C TYR A 91 1.87 12.91 0.29
N THR A 92 2.65 13.45 1.24
CA THR A 92 2.16 14.48 2.15
C THR A 92 1.76 15.75 1.40
N GLY A 93 2.64 16.27 0.55
CA GLY A 93 2.34 17.45 -0.26
C GLY A 93 1.17 17.21 -1.23
N ALA A 94 1.11 16.00 -1.82
CA ALA A 94 -0.01 15.63 -2.69
C ALA A 94 -1.35 15.61 -1.93
N LEU A 95 -1.38 15.03 -0.72
CA LEU A 95 -2.58 15.02 0.13
C LEU A 95 -3.05 16.44 0.46
N ASP A 96 -2.17 17.33 0.89
CA ASP A 96 -2.49 18.72 1.22
C ASP A 96 -3.09 19.46 0.00
N THR A 97 -2.49 19.26 -1.17
CA THR A 97 -2.96 19.91 -2.42
C THR A 97 -4.30 19.35 -2.87
N ILE A 98 -4.50 18.02 -2.80
CA ILE A 98 -5.70 17.35 -3.24
C ILE A 98 -6.86 17.61 -2.27
N ASP A 99 -6.63 17.63 -0.96
CA ASP A 99 -7.67 17.95 0.02
C ASP A 99 -8.15 19.38 -0.17
N ARG A 100 -7.25 20.34 -0.38
CA ARG A 100 -7.62 21.72 -0.74
C ARG A 100 -8.43 21.78 -2.04
N TYR A 101 -8.06 20.99 -3.06
CA TYR A 101 -8.83 20.91 -4.30
C TYR A 101 -10.26 20.40 -4.06
N ILE A 102 -10.41 19.34 -3.27
CA ILE A 102 -11.72 18.74 -2.95
C ILE A 102 -12.61 19.73 -2.20
N GLU A 103 -12.03 20.50 -1.27
CA GLU A 103 -12.75 21.52 -0.50
C GLU A 103 -13.20 22.69 -1.37
N LEU A 104 -12.33 23.21 -2.23
CA LEU A 104 -12.60 24.38 -3.05
C LEU A 104 -13.45 24.06 -4.29
N HIS A 105 -13.37 22.84 -4.82
CA HIS A 105 -14.00 22.46 -6.09
C HIS A 105 -14.90 21.22 -6.00
N PRO A 106 -15.84 21.14 -5.03
CA PRO A 106 -16.65 19.93 -4.80
C PRO A 106 -17.55 19.55 -5.97
N ALA A 107 -17.89 20.52 -6.85
CA ALA A 107 -18.69 20.31 -8.05
C ALA A 107 -17.84 20.13 -9.32
N SER A 108 -16.52 20.00 -9.18
CA SER A 108 -15.64 19.80 -10.34
C SER A 108 -15.98 18.51 -11.09
N ARG A 109 -15.83 18.56 -12.41
CA ARG A 109 -15.94 17.38 -13.28
C ARG A 109 -14.93 16.29 -12.92
N ASP A 110 -13.75 16.69 -12.41
CA ASP A 110 -12.64 15.80 -12.08
C ASP A 110 -12.61 15.41 -10.60
N ILE A 111 -13.66 15.71 -9.84
CA ILE A 111 -13.73 15.46 -8.40
C ILE A 111 -13.57 13.98 -8.06
N ALA A 112 -14.11 13.07 -8.87
CA ALA A 112 -13.96 11.63 -8.68
C ALA A 112 -12.49 11.18 -8.79
N TYR A 113 -11.73 11.77 -9.71
CA TYR A 113 -10.31 11.54 -9.83
C TYR A 113 -9.53 12.09 -8.63
N ALA A 114 -9.88 13.28 -8.12
CA ALA A 114 -9.23 13.84 -6.95
C ALA A 114 -9.38 12.93 -5.71
N TYR A 115 -10.60 12.44 -5.44
CA TYR A 115 -10.82 11.45 -4.37
C TYR A 115 -10.01 10.16 -4.56
N TYR A 116 -9.93 9.69 -5.80
CA TYR A 116 -9.16 8.50 -6.12
C TYR A 116 -7.65 8.72 -5.95
N LEU A 117 -7.10 9.85 -6.42
CA LEU A 117 -5.70 10.21 -6.26
C LEU A 117 -5.31 10.34 -4.78
N ARG A 118 -6.20 10.95 -3.95
CA ARG A 118 -6.03 10.97 -2.50
C ARG A 118 -5.90 9.57 -1.91
N ALA A 119 -6.78 8.65 -2.33
CA ALA A 119 -6.76 7.29 -1.86
C ALA A 119 -5.48 6.55 -2.31
N LEU A 120 -4.99 6.81 -3.52
CA LEU A 120 -3.72 6.28 -4.00
C LEU A 120 -2.53 6.76 -3.15
N CYS A 121 -2.53 8.03 -2.70
CA CYS A 121 -1.47 8.53 -1.84
C CYS A 121 -1.33 7.72 -0.54
N TYR A 122 -2.44 7.26 0.06
CA TYR A 122 -2.39 6.36 1.22
C TYR A 122 -2.02 4.92 0.81
N TYR A 123 -2.53 4.45 -0.33
CA TYR A 123 -2.32 3.09 -0.80
C TYR A 123 -0.84 2.80 -1.10
N GLU A 124 -0.15 3.74 -1.76
CA GLU A 124 1.28 3.60 -2.09
C GLU A 124 2.20 3.67 -0.83
N GLN A 125 1.65 4.07 0.31
CA GLN A 125 2.36 4.09 1.59
C GLN A 125 2.07 2.85 2.46
N ILE A 126 1.40 1.84 1.91
CA ILE A 126 1.21 0.56 2.61
C ILE A 126 2.58 -0.11 2.74
N GLU A 127 2.97 -0.37 3.97
CA GLU A 127 4.22 -1.05 4.29
C GLU A 127 4.02 -2.57 4.36
N ASP A 128 5.07 -3.31 4.69
CA ASP A 128 5.06 -4.76 4.88
C ASP A 128 4.04 -5.20 5.95
N VAL A 129 3.57 -6.45 5.85
CA VAL A 129 2.58 -7.05 6.78
C VAL A 129 3.06 -7.08 8.24
N GLU A 130 4.36 -7.05 8.48
CA GLU A 130 4.94 -7.05 9.84
C GLU A 130 5.00 -5.65 10.46
N ARG A 131 4.73 -4.59 9.67
CA ARG A 131 4.80 -3.19 10.11
C ARG A 131 3.45 -2.63 10.53
N ASP A 132 3.44 -1.34 10.88
CA ASP A 132 2.23 -0.60 11.22
C ASP A 132 1.26 -0.54 10.04
N GLN A 133 -0.03 -0.75 10.32
CA GLN A 133 -1.09 -0.84 9.31
C GLN A 133 -1.97 0.42 9.24
N ASP A 134 -1.56 1.52 9.85
CA ASP A 134 -2.36 2.77 9.85
C ASP A 134 -2.62 3.29 8.43
N ASN A 135 -1.59 3.27 7.57
CA ASN A 135 -1.75 3.66 6.16
C ASN A 135 -2.66 2.71 5.39
N THR A 136 -2.64 1.41 5.68
CA THR A 136 -3.55 0.42 5.08
C THR A 136 -5.00 0.73 5.43
N LEU A 137 -5.27 1.06 6.69
CA LEU A 137 -6.60 1.45 7.15
C LEU A 137 -7.07 2.77 6.52
N LYS A 138 -6.19 3.78 6.44
CA LYS A 138 -6.46 5.05 5.77
C LYS A 138 -6.76 4.85 4.28
N ALA A 139 -5.96 4.01 3.59
CA ALA A 139 -6.17 3.67 2.19
C ALA A 139 -7.56 3.04 1.97
N ILE A 140 -7.93 2.03 2.77
CA ILE A 140 -9.25 1.39 2.68
C ILE A 140 -10.37 2.41 2.91
N ALA A 141 -10.24 3.28 3.91
CA ALA A 141 -11.25 4.30 4.19
C ALA A 141 -11.41 5.30 3.03
N ALA A 142 -10.30 5.78 2.46
CA ALA A 142 -10.30 6.69 1.32
C ALA A 142 -10.83 6.01 0.03
N LEU A 143 -10.43 4.77 -0.24
CA LEU A 143 -10.93 3.99 -1.39
C LEU A 143 -12.43 3.72 -1.28
N ARG A 144 -12.96 3.43 -0.08
CA ARG A 144 -14.41 3.30 0.15
C ARG A 144 -15.16 4.59 -0.19
N GLN A 145 -14.63 5.76 0.16
CA GLN A 145 -15.25 7.03 -0.22
C GLN A 145 -15.38 7.17 -1.75
N VAL A 146 -14.38 6.68 -2.52
CA VAL A 146 -14.47 6.67 -4.00
C VAL A 146 -15.60 5.76 -4.47
N VAL A 147 -15.69 4.55 -3.91
CA VAL A 147 -16.72 3.56 -4.27
C VAL A 147 -18.12 4.06 -3.96
N ASP A 148 -18.30 4.68 -2.79
CA ASP A 148 -19.60 5.10 -2.29
C ASP A 148 -20.10 6.37 -2.98
N ARG A 149 -19.20 7.33 -3.24
CA ARG A 149 -19.57 8.62 -3.85
C ARG A 149 -19.66 8.56 -5.37
N PHE A 150 -18.86 7.70 -6.02
CA PHE A 150 -18.72 7.66 -7.48
C PHE A 150 -18.85 6.24 -8.06
N PRO A 151 -19.91 5.48 -7.73
CA PRO A 151 -19.99 4.02 -7.95
C PRO A 151 -19.91 3.59 -9.42
N GLY A 152 -20.30 4.46 -10.36
CA GLY A 152 -20.31 4.17 -11.81
C GLY A 152 -18.98 4.41 -12.52
N THR A 153 -17.97 4.95 -11.86
CA THR A 153 -16.71 5.37 -12.48
C THR A 153 -15.72 4.20 -12.63
N ALA A 154 -14.73 4.37 -13.52
CA ALA A 154 -13.58 3.48 -13.61
C ALA A 154 -12.78 3.48 -12.31
N TYR A 155 -12.68 4.64 -11.66
CA TYR A 155 -12.00 4.81 -10.38
C TYR A 155 -12.62 3.95 -9.26
N ALA A 156 -13.96 3.87 -9.19
CA ALA A 156 -14.64 3.03 -8.21
C ALA A 156 -14.44 1.53 -8.47
N ARG A 157 -14.30 1.12 -9.74
CA ARG A 157 -14.00 -0.29 -10.08
C ARG A 157 -12.61 -0.67 -9.61
N ASP A 158 -11.61 0.16 -9.90
CA ASP A 158 -10.24 -0.06 -9.47
C ASP A 158 -10.11 0.03 -7.94
N ALA A 159 -10.79 1.01 -7.32
CA ALA A 159 -10.81 1.15 -5.87
C ALA A 159 -11.33 -0.11 -5.15
N ARG A 160 -12.32 -0.83 -5.70
CA ARG A 160 -12.78 -2.12 -5.12
C ARG A 160 -11.68 -3.16 -5.12
N LEU A 161 -10.95 -3.30 -6.23
CA LEU A 161 -9.83 -4.24 -6.30
C LEU A 161 -8.73 -3.90 -5.31
N LYS A 162 -8.41 -2.61 -5.17
CA LYS A 162 -7.41 -2.15 -4.18
C LYS A 162 -7.87 -2.34 -2.73
N ILE A 163 -9.17 -2.20 -2.45
CA ILE A 163 -9.74 -2.53 -1.13
C ILE A 163 -9.55 -4.02 -0.83
N ASP A 164 -9.83 -4.90 -1.79
CA ASP A 164 -9.67 -6.34 -1.59
C ASP A 164 -8.20 -6.71 -1.33
N LEU A 165 -7.26 -6.12 -2.09
CA LEU A 165 -5.81 -6.30 -1.88
C LEU A 165 -5.36 -5.76 -0.51
N ALA A 166 -5.82 -4.58 -0.11
CA ALA A 166 -5.49 -4.00 1.19
C ALA A 166 -6.09 -4.81 2.35
N ARG A 167 -7.27 -5.41 2.18
CA ARG A 167 -7.86 -6.34 3.16
C ARG A 167 -7.10 -7.65 3.26
N ASP A 168 -6.62 -8.18 2.13
CA ASP A 168 -5.76 -9.36 2.11
C ASP A 168 -4.46 -9.09 2.86
N HIS A 169 -3.88 -7.90 2.69
CA HIS A 169 -2.70 -7.46 3.44
C HIS A 169 -2.95 -7.39 4.95
N LEU A 170 -4.09 -6.83 5.41
CA LEU A 170 -4.47 -6.82 6.82
C LEU A 170 -4.69 -8.23 7.38
N ALA A 171 -5.27 -9.14 6.59
CA ALA A 171 -5.43 -10.54 6.99
C ALA A 171 -4.06 -11.22 7.17
N GLY A 172 -3.12 -10.97 6.27
CA GLY A 172 -1.73 -11.42 6.38
C GLY A 172 -1.04 -10.90 7.64
N HIS A 173 -1.26 -9.64 8.00
CA HIS A 173 -0.75 -9.05 9.24
C HIS A 173 -1.28 -9.78 10.50
N GLU A 174 -2.59 -10.01 10.60
CA GLU A 174 -3.18 -10.74 11.72
C GLU A 174 -2.68 -12.19 11.78
N LEU A 175 -2.51 -12.83 10.61
CA LEU A 175 -1.94 -14.17 10.52
C LEU A 175 -0.49 -14.20 11.01
N ALA A 176 0.35 -13.25 10.60
CA ALA A 176 1.75 -13.15 11.02
C ALA A 176 1.87 -12.95 12.54
N ILE A 177 1.03 -12.12 13.14
CA ILE A 177 0.97 -11.97 14.60
C ILE A 177 0.53 -13.29 15.26
N GLY A 178 -0.43 -13.99 14.67
CA GLY A 178 -0.88 -15.29 15.16
C GLY A 178 0.25 -16.31 15.17
N LEU A 179 1.01 -16.42 14.10
CA LEU A 179 2.18 -17.28 13.97
C LEU A 179 3.28 -16.92 14.98
N PHE A 180 3.52 -15.62 15.18
CA PHE A 180 4.46 -15.16 16.21
C PHE A 180 4.07 -15.65 17.60
N TYR A 181 2.79 -15.49 18.00
CA TYR A 181 2.31 -15.98 19.29
C TYR A 181 2.35 -17.50 19.39
N GLU A 182 2.04 -18.22 18.32
CA GLU A 182 2.11 -19.68 18.28
C GLU A 182 3.56 -20.18 18.52
N HIS A 183 4.56 -19.54 17.88
CA HIS A 183 5.97 -19.85 18.08
C HIS A 183 6.44 -19.57 19.52
N GLN A 184 5.82 -18.61 20.19
CA GLN A 184 6.08 -18.33 21.61
C GLN A 184 5.27 -19.23 22.56
N HIS A 185 4.51 -20.19 22.03
CA HIS A 185 3.60 -21.05 22.78
C HIS A 185 2.47 -20.30 23.52
N LEU A 186 2.17 -19.06 23.10
CA LEU A 186 1.07 -18.24 23.59
C LEU A 186 -0.21 -18.56 22.81
N TYR A 187 -0.68 -19.81 22.96
CA TYR A 187 -1.75 -20.36 22.11
C TYR A 187 -3.07 -19.61 22.18
N GLU A 188 -3.47 -19.10 23.34
CA GLU A 188 -4.71 -18.32 23.47
C GLU A 188 -4.65 -17.02 22.67
N ALA A 189 -3.50 -16.34 22.68
CA ALA A 189 -3.29 -15.14 21.90
C ALA A 189 -3.26 -15.46 20.39
N ALA A 190 -2.63 -16.56 19.97
CA ALA A 190 -2.63 -17.01 18.58
C ALA A 190 -4.05 -17.32 18.08
N ILE A 191 -4.86 -18.03 18.89
CA ILE A 191 -6.27 -18.32 18.56
C ILE A 191 -7.04 -17.04 18.28
N GLY A 192 -6.90 -16.00 19.13
CA GLY A 192 -7.60 -14.74 18.94
C GLY A 192 -7.23 -14.05 17.63
N ARG A 193 -5.98 -14.14 17.19
CA ARG A 193 -5.52 -13.58 15.91
C ARG A 193 -6.05 -14.38 14.72
N TYR A 194 -5.97 -15.69 14.74
CA TYR A 194 -6.49 -16.54 13.69
C TYR A 194 -8.02 -16.45 13.55
N GLN A 195 -8.76 -16.38 14.68
CA GLN A 195 -10.20 -16.14 14.66
C GLN A 195 -10.56 -14.82 13.97
N ARG A 196 -9.80 -13.74 14.24
CA ARG A 196 -9.99 -12.46 13.58
C ARG A 196 -9.83 -12.56 12.06
N VAL A 197 -8.85 -13.34 11.55
CA VAL A 197 -8.73 -13.59 10.10
C VAL A 197 -9.99 -14.26 9.56
N VAL A 198 -10.52 -15.27 10.26
CA VAL A 198 -11.69 -16.02 9.82
C VAL A 198 -12.98 -15.18 9.90
N GLU A 199 -13.11 -14.29 10.88
CA GLU A 199 -14.32 -13.50 11.12
C GLU A 199 -14.37 -12.22 10.28
N ASP A 200 -13.26 -11.48 10.22
CA ASP A 200 -13.22 -10.13 9.61
C ASP A 200 -12.75 -10.15 8.14
N PHE A 201 -12.04 -11.20 7.71
CA PHE A 201 -11.38 -11.25 6.40
C PHE A 201 -11.78 -12.46 5.54
N GLN A 202 -13.04 -12.84 5.58
CA GLN A 202 -13.59 -14.08 4.98
C GLN A 202 -13.32 -14.26 3.48
N THR A 203 -13.09 -13.18 2.74
CA THR A 203 -12.86 -13.18 1.29
C THR A 203 -11.39 -13.27 0.90
N THR A 204 -10.47 -13.32 1.87
CA THR A 204 -9.02 -13.32 1.63
C THR A 204 -8.46 -14.73 1.50
N ASN A 205 -7.28 -14.83 0.90
CA ASN A 205 -6.58 -16.09 0.72
C ASN A 205 -6.07 -16.70 2.05
N HIS A 206 -5.95 -15.89 3.10
CA HIS A 206 -5.41 -16.27 4.40
C HIS A 206 -6.36 -17.08 5.28
N VAL A 207 -7.66 -17.10 4.95
CA VAL A 207 -8.68 -17.79 5.79
C VAL A 207 -8.44 -19.29 5.87
N ALA A 208 -8.06 -19.92 4.77
CA ALA A 208 -7.81 -21.36 4.76
C ALA A 208 -6.61 -21.75 5.66
N GLU A 209 -5.55 -20.96 5.63
CA GLU A 209 -4.40 -21.14 6.53
C GLU A 209 -4.80 -20.88 7.99
N ALA A 210 -5.49 -19.77 8.27
CA ALA A 210 -5.93 -19.45 9.64
C ALA A 210 -6.79 -20.56 10.25
N LEU A 211 -7.69 -21.16 9.47
CA LEU A 211 -8.50 -22.30 9.92
C LEU A 211 -7.65 -23.54 10.21
N HIS A 212 -6.66 -23.83 9.37
CA HIS A 212 -5.71 -24.91 9.60
C HIS A 212 -4.91 -24.66 10.90
N ARG A 213 -4.34 -23.48 11.09
CA ARG A 213 -3.62 -23.10 12.30
C ARG A 213 -4.49 -23.20 13.56
N LEU A 214 -5.76 -22.80 13.47
CA LEU A 214 -6.72 -23.01 14.56
C LEU A 214 -6.87 -24.49 14.91
N VAL A 215 -6.92 -25.38 13.93
CA VAL A 215 -7.00 -26.83 14.19
C VAL A 215 -5.76 -27.31 14.92
N GLU A 216 -4.56 -26.97 14.44
CA GLU A 216 -3.29 -27.36 15.07
C GLU A 216 -3.22 -26.88 16.54
N VAL A 217 -3.52 -25.61 16.79
CA VAL A 217 -3.45 -25.02 18.12
C VAL A 217 -4.51 -25.64 19.05
N TYR A 218 -5.73 -25.86 18.58
CA TYR A 218 -6.77 -26.53 19.37
C TYR A 218 -6.40 -27.98 19.70
N LEU A 219 -5.78 -28.71 18.79
CA LEU A 219 -5.30 -30.06 19.07
C LEU A 219 -4.20 -30.07 20.14
N ARG A 220 -3.25 -29.14 20.07
CA ARG A 220 -2.18 -28.99 21.07
C ARG A 220 -2.74 -28.68 22.47
N LEU A 221 -3.84 -27.95 22.55
CA LEU A 221 -4.55 -27.64 23.81
C LEU A 221 -5.54 -28.74 24.26
N GLY A 222 -5.67 -29.83 23.46
CA GLY A 222 -6.64 -30.89 23.73
C GLY A 222 -8.10 -30.51 23.47
N MET A 223 -8.34 -29.37 22.80
CA MET A 223 -9.68 -28.83 22.51
C MET A 223 -10.27 -29.45 21.23
N ARG A 224 -10.45 -30.76 21.22
CA ARG A 224 -10.82 -31.56 20.05
C ARG A 224 -12.12 -31.11 19.36
N ALA A 225 -13.11 -30.66 20.14
CA ALA A 225 -14.40 -30.21 19.60
C ALA A 225 -14.24 -28.92 18.78
N GLN A 226 -13.37 -28.00 19.20
CA GLN A 226 -13.07 -26.76 18.47
C GLN A 226 -12.24 -27.06 17.22
N ALA A 227 -11.23 -27.93 17.33
CA ALA A 227 -10.46 -28.40 16.17
C ALA A 227 -11.35 -28.98 15.08
N LEU A 228 -12.28 -29.86 15.43
CA LEU A 228 -13.21 -30.47 14.48
C LEU A 228 -14.16 -29.44 13.84
N ARG A 229 -14.62 -28.43 14.60
CA ARG A 229 -15.44 -27.35 14.03
C ARG A 229 -14.66 -26.53 12.99
N SER A 230 -13.44 -26.12 13.31
CA SER A 230 -12.59 -25.36 12.38
C SER A 230 -12.26 -26.20 11.13
N ALA A 231 -11.95 -27.48 11.29
CA ALA A 231 -11.70 -28.40 10.19
C ALA A 231 -12.95 -28.62 9.30
N ALA A 232 -14.13 -28.69 9.89
CA ALA A 232 -15.37 -28.80 9.12
C ALA A 232 -15.65 -27.55 8.27
N VAL A 233 -15.42 -26.36 8.83
CA VAL A 233 -15.52 -25.08 8.09
C VAL A 233 -14.51 -25.04 6.94
N LEU A 234 -13.26 -25.45 7.20
CA LEU A 234 -12.20 -25.50 6.20
C LEU A 234 -12.54 -26.50 5.08
N GLY A 235 -12.97 -27.71 5.43
CA GLY A 235 -13.32 -28.74 4.45
C GLY A 235 -14.56 -28.43 3.63
N TYR A 236 -15.52 -27.69 4.20
CA TYR A 236 -16.72 -27.29 3.48
C TYR A 236 -16.43 -26.13 2.48
N ASN A 237 -15.73 -25.09 2.93
CA ASN A 237 -15.51 -23.91 2.11
C ASN A 237 -14.29 -24.02 1.18
N TYR A 238 -13.25 -24.75 1.59
CA TYR A 238 -11.97 -24.85 0.88
C TYR A 238 -11.53 -26.31 0.65
N PRO A 239 -12.40 -27.18 0.09
CA PRO A 239 -12.12 -28.63 0.01
C PRO A 239 -10.95 -29.01 -0.90
N GLY A 240 -10.49 -28.11 -1.76
CA GLY A 240 -9.34 -28.29 -2.67
C GLY A 240 -8.06 -27.61 -2.19
N SER A 241 -8.06 -26.98 -1.02
CA SER A 241 -6.88 -26.29 -0.50
C SER A 241 -5.87 -27.29 0.08
N SER A 242 -4.56 -27.00 -0.07
CA SER A 242 -3.48 -27.75 0.58
C SER A 242 -3.65 -27.76 2.11
N TRP A 243 -4.08 -26.64 2.68
CA TRP A 243 -4.32 -26.52 4.11
C TRP A 243 -5.38 -27.49 4.62
N TYR A 244 -6.41 -27.78 3.80
CA TYR A 244 -7.38 -28.80 4.19
C TYR A 244 -6.81 -30.22 4.10
N ALA A 245 -6.00 -30.49 3.09
CA ALA A 245 -5.35 -31.78 2.96
C ALA A 245 -4.43 -32.08 4.16
N ASP A 246 -3.65 -31.08 4.60
CA ASP A 246 -2.77 -31.19 5.77
C ASP A 246 -3.61 -31.36 7.06
N THR A 247 -4.65 -30.53 7.24
CA THR A 247 -5.61 -30.67 8.36
C THR A 247 -6.23 -32.06 8.43
N TYR A 248 -6.65 -32.60 7.29
CA TYR A 248 -7.26 -33.93 7.22
C TYR A 248 -6.25 -35.03 7.61
N ALA A 249 -5.00 -34.91 7.19
CA ALA A 249 -3.93 -35.83 7.56
C ALA A 249 -3.66 -35.80 9.07
N ASP A 250 -3.60 -34.62 9.68
CA ASP A 250 -3.39 -34.47 11.12
C ASP A 250 -4.52 -35.10 11.93
N LEU A 251 -5.76 -34.82 11.55
CA LEU A 251 -6.94 -35.39 12.21
C LEU A 251 -7.07 -36.90 11.96
N TYR A 252 -6.59 -37.42 10.81
CA TYR A 252 -6.54 -38.84 10.52
C TYR A 252 -5.57 -39.57 11.46
N ASN A 253 -4.40 -39.00 11.69
CA ASN A 253 -3.42 -39.51 12.62
C ASN A 253 -3.98 -39.58 14.06
N ASP A 254 -4.78 -38.61 14.45
CA ASP A 254 -5.46 -38.54 15.75
C ASP A 254 -6.78 -39.34 15.80
N LYS A 255 -7.14 -40.02 14.71
CA LYS A 255 -8.40 -40.80 14.57
C LYS A 255 -9.67 -39.96 14.70
N LEU A 256 -9.64 -38.68 14.31
CA LEU A 256 -10.73 -37.72 14.46
C LEU A 256 -11.48 -37.39 13.15
N VAL A 257 -11.16 -38.03 12.03
CA VAL A 257 -11.74 -37.70 10.70
C VAL A 257 -13.19 -38.07 10.49
N LYS A 258 -13.83 -38.76 11.45
CA LYS A 258 -15.21 -39.21 11.30
C LYS A 258 -16.16 -38.04 11.11
N GLY A 259 -16.84 -37.99 9.96
CA GLY A 259 -17.79 -36.94 9.62
C GLY A 259 -17.21 -35.76 8.83
N LEU A 260 -15.91 -35.75 8.54
CA LEU A 260 -15.30 -34.76 7.67
C LEU A 260 -15.33 -35.25 6.20
N PRO A 261 -15.60 -34.36 5.21
CA PRO A 261 -15.49 -34.71 3.80
C PRO A 261 -14.03 -34.97 3.43
N PRO A 262 -13.72 -35.93 2.54
CA PRO A 262 -12.35 -36.12 2.07
C PRO A 262 -11.89 -34.90 1.25
N PRO A 263 -10.57 -34.56 1.26
CA PRO A 263 -10.03 -33.45 0.47
C PRO A 263 -10.25 -33.70 -1.03
N LYS A 264 -10.52 -32.63 -1.77
CA LYS A 264 -10.72 -32.65 -3.23
C LYS A 264 -9.44 -32.15 -3.92
N GLY A 265 -8.75 -33.06 -4.59
CA GLY A 265 -7.55 -32.74 -5.38
C GLY A 265 -6.27 -33.36 -4.83
N PRO A 266 -5.13 -33.25 -5.55
CA PRO A 266 -3.86 -33.72 -5.08
C PRO A 266 -3.40 -32.85 -3.92
N GLY A 267 -3.65 -33.29 -2.69
CA GLY A 267 -3.09 -32.69 -1.51
C GLY A 267 -1.56 -32.84 -1.54
N HIS A 268 -0.83 -31.80 -1.27
CA HIS A 268 0.65 -31.84 -1.16
C HIS A 268 1.17 -32.73 -0.01
N GLY A 269 0.34 -33.43 0.72
CA GLY A 269 0.73 -34.09 1.95
C GLY A 269 0.82 -35.60 1.95
N PHE A 270 -0.08 -36.31 1.31
CA PHE A 270 -0.16 -37.76 1.56
C PHE A 270 0.64 -38.61 0.57
N LEU A 271 0.65 -38.28 -0.72
CA LEU A 271 1.39 -39.06 -1.72
C LEU A 271 2.87 -38.68 -1.81
N ASP A 272 3.23 -37.40 -1.59
CA ASP A 272 4.62 -36.96 -1.56
C ASP A 272 5.39 -37.50 -0.34
N ARG A 273 4.74 -37.65 0.80
CA ARG A 273 5.38 -38.28 1.99
C ARG A 273 5.56 -39.80 1.88
N THR A 274 4.72 -40.46 1.08
CA THR A 274 4.81 -41.93 0.92
C THR A 274 5.61 -42.38 -0.28
N PHE A 275 5.76 -41.55 -1.30
CA PHE A 275 6.47 -41.92 -2.54
C PHE A 275 7.61 -40.98 -2.94
N GLY A 276 7.88 -39.90 -2.21
CA GLY A 276 8.97 -38.96 -2.49
C GLY A 276 10.39 -39.56 -2.35
N TRP A 277 10.52 -40.84 -1.99
CA TRP A 277 11.77 -41.58 -2.03
C TRP A 277 11.94 -42.48 -3.28
N LEU A 278 10.96 -42.49 -4.17
CA LEU A 278 10.91 -43.36 -5.36
C LEU A 278 11.22 -42.65 -6.70
N PHE A 279 11.44 -41.29 -6.67
CA PHE A 279 11.84 -40.49 -7.83
C PHE A 279 13.03 -39.58 -7.51
#